data_728304fa53462163fbea93c65f0aa340
#
_entry.id   728304fa53462163fbea93c65f0aa340
#
_cell.length_a   1.000
_cell.length_b   1.000
_cell.length_c   1.000
_cell.angle_alpha   90.00
_cell.angle_beta   90.00
_cell.angle_gamma   90.00
#
_symmetry.space_group_name_H-M   'P 1'
#
loop_
_entity.id
_entity.type
_entity.pdbx_description
1 polymer ?
#
loop_
_entity_poly.entity_id
_entity_poly.type
_entity_poly.pdbx_seq_one_letter_code
_entity_poly.pdbx_strand_id
1 'polypeptide(L)'
;MIDGVKILCNGVTPADWIAAPGLDFGLYISETTGEIIGEYKEAEYNGLRFRISQNSGVCAFVGSLHRFHNAGADNSNLFDFEALCRVIAALQTRYKINPAAAMIQRLEIGVNIPLDYSPEIIIKSAICYKSRPAAELLTPNRRKIGRIWEFSAYSVKLYDKGANILRFEIAYYHANEIAAAGVRYLCDLANPDKYARLYSQLLAALQNFIFYDFKYKGAELTAAARRDWLQYSNPYYWENLSKHARTKAIRRYWEKVAKYGAINWRDFLCKKCVNIYYDLTQCKRKKRLPFPGFAIPIQAQKTATFSELGLLSEKVATTNGRGYLLKEAQTPGQSGVLTNRQPGRRYCCICGRDITEQKAGSRFCSVRLFGPIARQCRNKDSNRRLTLKRQIDKAMKKNKFIAVTYEDNGQFYTDILSPAEITKDRATLDRVREIRIIDNPGQTLQGRAAIEYLQQITPQDEQ
;
A
#
# COMPACT_ATOMS: atom_id res chain seq x y z
N MET A 1 15.52 -3.43 -1.43
CA MET A 1 15.85 -4.26 -2.62
C MET A 1 14.62 -4.46 -3.48
N ILE A 2 14.69 -3.99 -4.72
CA ILE A 2 13.65 -4.16 -5.74
C ILE A 2 14.00 -5.42 -6.51
N ASP A 3 13.03 -6.29 -6.77
CA ASP A 3 13.28 -7.53 -7.51
C ASP A 3 12.35 -7.63 -8.72
N GLY A 4 11.16 -8.20 -8.53
CA GLY A 4 10.19 -8.40 -9.60
C GLY A 4 9.44 -7.13 -9.96
N VAL A 5 9.28 -6.91 -11.26
CA VAL A 5 8.49 -5.79 -11.80
C VAL A 5 7.62 -6.24 -12.95
N LYS A 6 6.49 -5.53 -13.16
CA LYS A 6 5.77 -5.50 -14.44
C LYS A 6 5.60 -4.03 -14.82
N ILE A 7 6.14 -3.64 -15.95
CA ILE A 7 6.25 -2.24 -16.39
C ILE A 7 5.62 -2.09 -17.77
N LEU A 8 4.73 -1.11 -17.89
CA LEU A 8 4.17 -0.66 -19.16
C LEU A 8 5.05 0.48 -19.70
N CYS A 9 5.61 0.30 -20.88
CA CYS A 9 6.57 1.24 -21.49
C CYS A 9 5.87 2.17 -22.48
N ASN A 10 5.40 3.32 -21.99
CA ASN A 10 4.84 4.35 -22.86
C ASN A 10 5.97 5.09 -23.61
N GLY A 11 5.74 5.36 -24.90
CA GLY A 11 6.70 6.08 -25.75
C GLY A 11 7.79 5.22 -26.38
N VAL A 12 7.75 3.89 -26.20
CA VAL A 12 8.56 2.92 -26.93
C VAL A 12 7.72 2.30 -28.03
N THR A 13 8.27 2.21 -29.24
CA THR A 13 7.57 1.57 -30.36
C THR A 13 7.98 0.10 -30.49
N PRO A 14 7.13 -0.78 -31.06
CA PRO A 14 7.50 -2.15 -31.40
C PRO A 14 8.78 -2.24 -32.25
N ALA A 15 8.95 -1.32 -33.19
CA ALA A 15 10.12 -1.27 -34.06
C ALA A 15 11.42 -1.01 -33.27
N ASP A 16 11.38 -0.14 -32.24
CA ASP A 16 12.53 0.11 -31.38
C ASP A 16 13.03 -1.16 -30.68
N TRP A 17 12.10 -1.99 -30.23
CA TRP A 17 12.44 -3.22 -29.52
C TRP A 17 12.83 -4.37 -30.47
N ILE A 18 12.16 -4.49 -31.62
CA ILE A 18 12.52 -5.50 -32.64
C ILE A 18 13.93 -5.26 -33.16
N ALA A 19 14.34 -3.98 -33.27
CA ALA A 19 15.69 -3.63 -33.69
C ALA A 19 16.71 -3.63 -32.53
N ALA A 20 16.29 -3.80 -31.29
CA ALA A 20 17.17 -3.74 -30.13
C ALA A 20 18.07 -4.98 -30.03
N PRO A 21 19.37 -4.80 -29.78
CA PRO A 21 20.30 -5.93 -29.73
C PRO A 21 19.97 -6.87 -28.53
N GLY A 22 19.90 -8.17 -28.82
CA GLY A 22 19.67 -9.24 -27.85
C GLY A 22 18.20 -9.46 -27.50
N LEU A 23 17.26 -8.84 -28.21
CA LEU A 23 15.85 -9.15 -28.10
C LEU A 23 15.37 -9.91 -29.35
N ASP A 24 15.27 -11.23 -29.22
CA ASP A 24 14.74 -12.08 -30.28
C ASP A 24 13.26 -12.38 -30.00
N PHE A 25 12.36 -11.66 -30.69
CA PHE A 25 10.92 -11.79 -30.49
C PHE A 25 10.34 -12.98 -31.23
N GLY A 26 9.79 -13.92 -30.47
CA GLY A 26 9.04 -15.06 -30.95
C GLY A 26 7.54 -14.95 -30.71
N LEU A 27 6.81 -15.82 -31.39
CA LEU A 27 5.37 -16.08 -31.19
C LEU A 27 5.21 -17.49 -30.66
N TYR A 28 4.26 -17.67 -29.74
CA TYR A 28 3.85 -19.02 -29.36
C TYR A 28 2.87 -19.57 -30.39
N ILE A 29 3.17 -20.75 -30.95
CA ILE A 29 2.35 -21.45 -31.92
C ILE A 29 1.87 -22.75 -31.27
N SER A 30 0.59 -23.06 -31.41
CA SER A 30 0.05 -24.35 -31.00
C SER A 30 0.66 -25.47 -31.83
N GLU A 31 1.33 -26.40 -31.20
CA GLU A 31 1.87 -27.58 -31.89
C GLU A 31 0.77 -28.45 -32.53
N THR A 32 -0.45 -28.39 -31.99
CA THR A 32 -1.59 -29.20 -32.42
C THR A 32 -2.37 -28.57 -33.55
N THR A 33 -2.53 -27.22 -33.55
CA THR A 33 -3.39 -26.52 -34.53
C THR A 33 -2.59 -25.64 -35.49
N GLY A 34 -1.31 -25.37 -35.23
CA GLY A 34 -0.51 -24.42 -35.99
C GLY A 34 -0.92 -22.96 -35.80
N GLU A 35 -1.88 -22.67 -34.94
CA GLU A 35 -2.36 -21.32 -34.68
C GLU A 35 -1.47 -20.58 -33.71
N ILE A 36 -1.39 -19.24 -33.88
CA ILE A 36 -0.68 -18.38 -32.96
C ILE A 36 -1.45 -18.33 -31.64
N ILE A 37 -0.79 -18.77 -30.57
CA ILE A 37 -1.35 -18.71 -29.22
C ILE A 37 -0.80 -17.47 -28.51
N GLY A 38 -1.72 -16.66 -27.95
CA GLY A 38 -1.37 -15.54 -27.09
C GLY A 38 -1.46 -14.18 -27.78
N GLU A 39 -1.47 -13.15 -26.93
CA GLU A 39 -1.67 -11.75 -27.35
C GLU A 39 -0.37 -11.00 -27.58
N TYR A 40 0.78 -11.65 -27.31
CA TYR A 40 2.09 -10.98 -27.28
C TYR A 40 3.14 -11.70 -28.12
N LYS A 41 3.97 -10.90 -28.80
CA LYS A 41 5.33 -11.32 -29.16
C LYS A 41 6.20 -11.17 -27.96
N GLU A 42 7.02 -12.17 -27.64
CA GLU A 42 7.86 -12.16 -26.43
C GLU A 42 9.34 -12.40 -26.78
N ALA A 43 10.22 -11.69 -26.04
CA ALA A 43 11.65 -11.92 -26.04
C ALA A 43 12.15 -11.99 -24.61
N GLU A 44 13.03 -12.95 -24.29
CA GLU A 44 13.66 -13.05 -22.98
C GLU A 44 15.11 -12.59 -23.05
N TYR A 45 15.49 -11.72 -22.10
CA TYR A 45 16.88 -11.27 -21.97
C TYR A 45 17.22 -11.03 -20.49
N ASN A 46 18.22 -11.73 -20.00
CA ASN A 46 18.78 -11.56 -18.66
C ASN A 46 17.73 -11.56 -17.52
N GLY A 47 16.71 -12.43 -17.61
CA GLY A 47 15.65 -12.53 -16.59
C GLY A 47 14.55 -11.48 -16.67
N LEU A 48 14.53 -10.68 -17.74
CA LEU A 48 13.40 -9.86 -18.15
C LEU A 48 12.77 -10.46 -19.40
N ARG A 49 11.44 -10.49 -19.40
CA ARG A 49 10.61 -10.86 -20.55
C ARG A 49 9.97 -9.60 -21.12
N PHE A 50 10.39 -9.23 -22.33
CA PHE A 50 9.84 -8.13 -23.10
C PHE A 50 8.64 -8.60 -23.91
N ARG A 51 7.57 -7.82 -23.94
CA ARG A 51 6.28 -8.16 -24.54
C ARG A 51 5.79 -7.03 -25.43
N ILE A 52 5.41 -7.37 -26.65
CA ILE A 52 4.76 -6.46 -27.58
C ILE A 52 3.36 -7.02 -27.86
N SER A 53 2.32 -6.25 -27.51
CA SER A 53 0.95 -6.64 -27.81
C SER A 53 0.72 -6.63 -29.31
N GLN A 54 0.23 -7.74 -29.87
CA GLN A 54 -0.03 -7.88 -31.30
C GLN A 54 -1.17 -6.95 -31.77
N ASN A 55 -2.16 -6.73 -30.93
CA ASN A 55 -3.35 -5.95 -31.28
C ASN A 55 -3.15 -4.44 -31.11
N SER A 56 -2.41 -4.03 -30.09
CA SER A 56 -2.29 -2.61 -29.70
C SER A 56 -0.89 -2.02 -29.91
N GLY A 57 0.12 -2.84 -30.18
CA GLY A 57 1.52 -2.42 -30.24
C GLY A 57 2.09 -1.97 -28.89
N VAL A 58 1.36 -2.16 -27.80
CA VAL A 58 1.79 -1.76 -26.46
C VAL A 58 3.00 -2.59 -26.03
N CYS A 59 4.06 -1.90 -25.61
CA CYS A 59 5.30 -2.49 -25.13
C CYS A 59 5.28 -2.59 -23.59
N ALA A 60 5.63 -3.74 -23.05
CA ALA A 60 5.74 -3.97 -21.60
C ALA A 60 6.87 -4.95 -21.31
N PHE A 61 7.45 -4.90 -20.12
CA PHE A 61 8.33 -5.96 -19.67
C PHE A 61 7.96 -6.45 -18.27
N VAL A 62 8.31 -7.71 -17.98
CA VAL A 62 8.10 -8.36 -16.69
C VAL A 62 9.33 -9.19 -16.34
N GLY A 63 9.71 -9.22 -15.07
CA GLY A 63 10.82 -10.03 -14.60
C GLY A 63 11.54 -9.40 -13.41
N SER A 64 12.76 -9.87 -13.15
CA SER A 64 13.59 -9.41 -12.04
C SER A 64 14.67 -8.43 -12.51
N LEU A 65 14.62 -7.19 -12.01
CA LEU A 65 15.67 -6.19 -12.23
C LEU A 65 17.01 -6.65 -11.63
N HIS A 66 16.96 -7.41 -10.55
CA HIS A 66 18.15 -7.99 -9.94
C HIS A 66 18.80 -9.05 -10.83
N ARG A 67 18.00 -9.96 -11.42
CA ARG A 67 18.54 -10.94 -12.38
C ARG A 67 19.08 -10.26 -13.63
N PHE A 68 18.43 -9.22 -14.11
CA PHE A 68 18.94 -8.42 -15.23
C PHE A 68 20.31 -7.83 -14.91
N HIS A 69 20.49 -7.29 -13.68
CA HIS A 69 21.80 -6.83 -13.21
C HIS A 69 22.86 -7.93 -13.23
N ASN A 70 22.48 -9.14 -12.86
CA ASN A 70 23.36 -10.31 -12.77
C ASN A 70 23.47 -11.09 -14.10
N ALA A 71 23.19 -10.44 -15.23
CA ALA A 71 23.24 -11.05 -16.57
C ALA A 71 22.44 -12.35 -16.70
N GLY A 72 21.27 -12.42 -16.02
CA GLY A 72 20.37 -13.58 -16.04
C GLY A 72 20.62 -14.61 -14.94
N ALA A 73 21.72 -14.52 -14.20
CA ALA A 73 22.03 -15.40 -13.06
C ALA A 73 21.02 -15.19 -11.90
N ASP A 74 21.24 -15.90 -10.79
CA ASP A 74 20.37 -15.80 -9.62
C ASP A 74 20.40 -14.38 -8.98
N ASN A 75 19.48 -14.16 -8.04
CA ASN A 75 19.31 -12.90 -7.32
C ASN A 75 19.56 -13.07 -5.81
N SER A 76 20.57 -13.88 -5.43
CA SER A 76 20.93 -14.13 -4.03
C SER A 76 21.91 -13.10 -3.44
N ASN A 77 22.74 -12.50 -4.30
CA ASN A 77 23.73 -11.49 -3.92
C ASN A 77 23.09 -10.14 -3.53
N LEU A 78 23.92 -9.17 -3.17
CA LEU A 78 23.50 -7.81 -2.85
C LEU A 78 23.14 -7.04 -4.14
N PHE A 79 21.94 -6.48 -4.17
CA PHE A 79 21.46 -5.56 -5.21
C PHE A 79 21.13 -4.22 -4.55
N ASP A 80 22.11 -3.35 -4.51
CA ASP A 80 22.03 -2.07 -3.82
C ASP A 80 21.31 -0.99 -4.67
N PHE A 81 21.14 0.17 -4.06
CA PHE A 81 20.48 1.30 -4.72
C PHE A 81 21.24 1.80 -5.96
N GLU A 82 22.57 1.79 -5.92
CA GLU A 82 23.40 2.19 -7.06
C GLU A 82 23.27 1.21 -8.22
N ALA A 83 23.27 -0.11 -7.92
CA ALA A 83 23.02 -1.15 -8.93
C ALA A 83 21.63 -0.99 -9.58
N LEU A 84 20.61 -0.66 -8.79
CA LEU A 84 19.27 -0.37 -9.32
C LEU A 84 19.28 0.83 -10.26
N CYS A 85 19.96 1.93 -9.90
CA CYS A 85 20.10 3.10 -10.76
C CYS A 85 20.82 2.75 -12.07
N ARG A 86 21.88 1.92 -12.03
CA ARG A 86 22.58 1.44 -13.24
C ARG A 86 21.66 0.61 -14.14
N VAL A 87 20.84 -0.27 -13.57
CA VAL A 87 19.85 -1.05 -14.34
C VAL A 87 18.86 -0.14 -15.06
N ILE A 88 18.31 0.86 -14.35
CA ILE A 88 17.36 1.81 -14.94
C ILE A 88 18.01 2.59 -16.09
N ALA A 89 19.25 3.06 -15.92
CA ALA A 89 20.00 3.73 -16.97
C ALA A 89 20.29 2.80 -18.17
N ALA A 90 20.64 1.53 -17.92
CA ALA A 90 20.86 0.54 -18.98
C ALA A 90 19.56 0.25 -19.77
N LEU A 91 18.41 0.14 -19.10
CA LEU A 91 17.12 -0.03 -19.75
C LEU A 91 16.77 1.18 -20.64
N GLN A 92 17.05 2.39 -20.17
CA GLN A 92 16.85 3.62 -20.95
C GLN A 92 17.75 3.65 -22.20
N THR A 93 19.03 3.41 -22.02
CA THR A 93 20.00 3.55 -23.12
C THR A 93 19.85 2.43 -24.15
N ARG A 94 19.71 1.19 -23.70
CA ARG A 94 19.73 0.01 -24.57
C ARG A 94 18.39 -0.27 -25.25
N TYR A 95 17.27 -0.02 -24.53
CA TYR A 95 15.93 -0.37 -24.99
C TYR A 95 15.02 0.84 -25.19
N LYS A 96 15.60 2.06 -25.19
CA LYS A 96 14.89 3.33 -25.38
C LYS A 96 13.71 3.55 -24.41
N ILE A 97 13.72 2.87 -23.26
CA ILE A 97 12.66 3.01 -22.26
C ILE A 97 12.84 4.35 -21.56
N ASN A 98 11.85 5.24 -21.67
CA ASN A 98 11.82 6.48 -20.89
C ASN A 98 11.37 6.17 -19.44
N PRO A 99 12.25 6.25 -18.42
CA PRO A 99 11.89 5.88 -17.06
C PRO A 99 10.78 6.76 -16.46
N ALA A 100 10.60 8.00 -16.92
CA ALA A 100 9.57 8.92 -16.47
C ALA A 100 8.18 8.63 -17.09
N ALA A 101 8.13 7.87 -18.19
CA ALA A 101 6.90 7.44 -18.84
C ALA A 101 6.58 5.95 -18.65
N ALA A 102 7.54 5.16 -18.15
CA ALA A 102 7.44 3.73 -17.92
C ALA A 102 6.68 3.46 -16.61
N MET A 103 5.41 3.04 -16.73
CA MET A 103 4.48 2.91 -15.60
C MET A 103 4.59 1.53 -14.93
N ILE A 104 4.76 1.52 -13.62
CA ILE A 104 4.83 0.31 -12.81
C ILE A 104 3.42 -0.24 -12.57
N GLN A 105 3.16 -1.47 -13.02
CA GLN A 105 1.91 -2.18 -12.80
C GLN A 105 1.99 -3.17 -11.64
N ARG A 106 3.14 -3.83 -11.46
CA ARG A 106 3.44 -4.74 -10.34
C ARG A 106 4.85 -4.47 -9.84
N LEU A 107 5.05 -4.66 -8.55
CA LEU A 107 6.35 -4.46 -7.92
C LEU A 107 6.54 -5.49 -6.80
N GLU A 108 7.70 -6.13 -6.79
CA GLU A 108 8.15 -6.97 -5.69
C GLU A 108 9.30 -6.28 -4.97
N ILE A 109 9.12 -6.08 -3.67
CA ILE A 109 10.15 -5.56 -2.78
C ILE A 109 10.48 -6.59 -1.74
N GLY A 110 11.75 -6.80 -1.44
CA GLY A 110 12.15 -7.80 -0.48
C GLY A 110 13.56 -7.61 0.02
N VAL A 111 13.94 -8.42 0.98
CA VAL A 111 15.25 -8.41 1.61
C VAL A 111 15.74 -9.84 1.77
N ASN A 112 17.02 -10.06 1.43
CA ASN A 112 17.75 -11.28 1.73
C ASN A 112 18.41 -11.10 3.09
N ILE A 113 18.07 -11.94 4.06
CA ILE A 113 18.56 -11.86 5.43
C ILE A 113 19.50 -13.04 5.64
N PRO A 114 20.83 -12.84 5.65
CA PRO A 114 21.77 -13.92 5.96
C PRO A 114 21.64 -14.30 7.44
N LEU A 115 21.65 -15.61 7.68
CA LEU A 115 21.55 -16.23 9.00
C LEU A 115 22.72 -17.20 9.20
N ASP A 116 23.07 -17.41 10.46
CA ASP A 116 24.10 -18.40 10.84
C ASP A 116 23.52 -19.82 10.98
N TYR A 117 22.23 -19.99 10.68
CA TYR A 117 21.48 -21.23 10.79
C TYR A 117 20.35 -21.31 9.76
N SER A 118 19.72 -22.49 9.66
CA SER A 118 18.62 -22.69 8.70
C SER A 118 17.46 -21.73 8.91
N PRO A 119 16.97 -21.05 7.85
CA PRO A 119 15.79 -20.19 7.88
C PRO A 119 14.51 -20.90 8.34
N GLU A 120 14.48 -22.21 8.28
CA GLU A 120 13.29 -23.03 8.57
C GLU A 120 12.71 -22.77 9.97
N ILE A 121 13.58 -22.49 10.96
CA ILE A 121 13.17 -22.18 12.34
C ILE A 121 12.28 -20.92 12.36
N ILE A 122 12.70 -19.87 11.66
CA ILE A 122 11.96 -18.61 11.58
C ILE A 122 10.69 -18.81 10.75
N ILE A 123 10.77 -19.53 9.62
CA ILE A 123 9.62 -19.81 8.75
C ILE A 123 8.55 -20.58 9.53
N LYS A 124 8.93 -21.59 10.30
CA LYS A 124 8.00 -22.35 11.16
C LYS A 124 7.39 -21.46 12.25
N SER A 125 8.15 -20.53 12.79
CA SER A 125 7.69 -19.60 13.83
C SER A 125 6.67 -18.59 13.33
N ALA A 126 6.68 -18.20 12.05
CA ALA A 126 5.77 -17.23 11.46
C ALA A 126 4.37 -17.83 11.25
N ILE A 127 3.54 -17.86 12.28
CA ILE A 127 2.27 -18.61 12.29
C ILE A 127 1.12 -17.85 11.60
N CYS A 128 1.07 -16.53 11.70
CA CYS A 128 0.09 -15.74 10.98
C CYS A 128 0.59 -14.34 10.63
N TYR A 129 -0.04 -13.73 9.62
CA TYR A 129 0.17 -12.36 9.19
C TYR A 129 -1.19 -11.63 9.11
N LYS A 130 -1.31 -10.50 9.80
CA LYS A 130 -2.60 -9.77 9.91
C LYS A 130 -3.78 -10.70 10.25
N SER A 131 -3.54 -11.68 11.13
CA SER A 131 -4.50 -12.71 11.54
C SER A 131 -4.88 -13.77 10.50
N ARG A 132 -4.29 -13.79 9.34
CA ARG A 132 -4.47 -14.88 8.39
C ARG A 132 -3.45 -15.99 8.64
N PRO A 133 -3.87 -17.26 8.61
CA PRO A 133 -2.95 -18.40 8.58
C PRO A 133 -2.08 -18.34 7.31
N ALA A 134 -0.91 -18.96 7.38
CA ALA A 134 -0.05 -19.12 6.23
C ALA A 134 -0.52 -20.24 5.31
N ALA A 135 -0.38 -20.03 4.00
CA ALA A 135 -0.31 -21.12 3.03
C ALA A 135 1.16 -21.54 2.81
N GLU A 136 1.36 -22.75 2.30
CA GLU A 136 2.69 -23.22 1.95
C GLU A 136 3.16 -22.56 0.65
N LEU A 137 4.40 -22.09 0.65
CA LEU A 137 5.05 -21.63 -0.58
C LEU A 137 5.83 -22.79 -1.17
N LEU A 138 5.43 -23.20 -2.37
CA LEU A 138 5.99 -24.34 -3.09
C LEU A 138 6.78 -23.87 -4.31
N THR A 139 7.84 -24.60 -4.66
CA THR A 139 8.50 -24.47 -5.97
C THR A 139 7.63 -25.10 -7.07
N PRO A 140 7.93 -24.88 -8.37
CA PRO A 140 7.26 -25.58 -9.47
C PRO A 140 7.27 -27.10 -9.30
N ASN A 141 8.34 -27.66 -8.73
CA ASN A 141 8.49 -29.09 -8.42
C ASN A 141 7.84 -29.50 -7.09
N ARG A 142 6.90 -28.70 -6.59
CA ARG A 142 6.14 -28.92 -5.34
C ARG A 142 7.00 -29.06 -4.07
N ARG A 143 8.27 -28.68 -4.09
CA ARG A 143 9.09 -28.61 -2.88
C ARG A 143 8.67 -27.41 -2.05
N LYS A 144 8.38 -27.63 -0.76
CA LYS A 144 8.10 -26.57 0.20
C LYS A 144 9.37 -25.77 0.51
N ILE A 145 9.33 -24.48 0.29
CA ILE A 145 10.43 -23.55 0.55
C ILE A 145 10.10 -22.48 1.59
N GLY A 146 8.80 -22.29 1.92
CA GLY A 146 8.41 -21.23 2.83
C GLY A 146 6.93 -21.14 3.08
N ARG A 147 6.51 -19.94 3.42
CA ARG A 147 5.12 -19.55 3.69
C ARG A 147 4.73 -18.33 2.89
N ILE A 148 3.46 -18.28 2.49
CA ILE A 148 2.84 -17.17 1.77
C ILE A 148 1.52 -16.78 2.43
N TRP A 149 1.25 -15.48 2.44
CA TRP A 149 -0.01 -14.86 2.85
C TRP A 149 -0.55 -14.03 1.69
N GLU A 150 -1.61 -14.49 1.06
CA GLU A 150 -2.19 -13.85 -0.11
C GLU A 150 -3.37 -12.95 0.25
N PHE A 151 -3.38 -11.76 -0.36
CA PHE A 151 -4.45 -10.77 -0.29
C PHE A 151 -4.82 -10.36 -1.71
N SER A 152 -5.97 -9.74 -1.89
CA SER A 152 -6.43 -9.31 -3.22
C SER A 152 -5.48 -8.32 -3.91
N ALA A 153 -4.75 -7.51 -3.14
CA ALA A 153 -3.91 -6.44 -3.67
C ALA A 153 -2.41 -6.75 -3.60
N TYR A 154 -2.00 -7.66 -2.74
CA TYR A 154 -0.59 -8.02 -2.55
C TYR A 154 -0.46 -9.40 -1.90
N SER A 155 0.74 -9.98 -1.96
CA SER A 155 1.13 -11.11 -1.11
C SER A 155 2.36 -10.79 -0.29
N VAL A 156 2.52 -11.53 0.82
CA VAL A 156 3.71 -11.50 1.66
C VAL A 156 4.30 -12.89 1.69
N LYS A 157 5.60 -13.01 1.45
CA LYS A 157 6.31 -14.28 1.39
C LYS A 157 7.46 -14.28 2.39
N LEU A 158 7.67 -15.41 3.03
CA LEU A 158 8.81 -15.67 3.92
C LEU A 158 9.34 -17.06 3.59
N TYR A 159 10.54 -17.15 3.00
CA TYR A 159 11.03 -18.41 2.48
C TYR A 159 12.55 -18.56 2.53
N ASP A 160 12.99 -19.81 2.48
CA ASP A 160 14.38 -20.20 2.35
C ASP A 160 14.83 -20.05 0.90
N LYS A 161 15.81 -19.19 0.68
CA LYS A 161 16.42 -18.96 -0.62
C LYS A 161 17.64 -19.88 -0.87
N GLY A 162 18.01 -20.68 0.09
CA GLY A 162 19.23 -21.46 0.11
C GLY A 162 20.39 -20.74 0.81
N ALA A 163 21.49 -21.44 1.06
CA ALA A 163 22.70 -20.90 1.69
C ALA A 163 22.44 -20.12 3.00
N ASN A 164 21.50 -20.59 3.83
CA ASN A 164 21.05 -19.92 5.06
C ASN A 164 20.52 -18.48 4.85
N ILE A 165 19.98 -18.19 3.68
CA ILE A 165 19.37 -16.90 3.39
C ILE A 165 17.85 -17.00 3.56
N LEU A 166 17.31 -16.25 4.53
CA LEU A 166 15.88 -16.02 4.65
C LEU A 166 15.49 -14.86 3.73
N ARG A 167 14.55 -15.11 2.82
CA ARG A 167 13.96 -14.06 2.00
C ARG A 167 12.62 -13.62 2.61
N PHE A 168 12.49 -12.34 2.87
CA PHE A 168 11.24 -11.67 3.18
C PHE A 168 10.85 -10.74 2.04
N GLU A 169 9.60 -10.85 1.54
CA GLU A 169 9.17 -10.19 0.32
C GLU A 169 7.70 -9.79 0.35
N ILE A 170 7.38 -8.64 -0.23
CA ILE A 170 6.02 -8.19 -0.54
C ILE A 170 5.92 -8.05 -2.05
N ALA A 171 4.91 -8.71 -2.65
CA ALA A 171 4.59 -8.57 -4.06
C ALA A 171 3.27 -7.80 -4.20
N TYR A 172 3.33 -6.56 -4.67
CA TYR A 172 2.17 -5.74 -4.96
C TYR A 172 1.62 -6.08 -6.36
N TYR A 173 0.32 -6.38 -6.45
CA TYR A 173 -0.33 -6.77 -7.70
C TYR A 173 -0.94 -5.60 -8.47
N HIS A 174 -1.14 -4.46 -7.82
CA HIS A 174 -1.79 -3.30 -8.39
C HIS A 174 -1.00 -2.02 -8.15
N ALA A 175 -0.94 -1.16 -9.18
CA ALA A 175 -0.24 0.11 -9.14
C ALA A 175 -0.73 1.05 -8.01
N ASN A 176 -2.00 0.97 -7.62
CA ASN A 176 -2.57 1.79 -6.54
C ASN A 176 -1.93 1.53 -5.18
N GLU A 177 -1.54 0.29 -4.90
CA GLU A 177 -0.86 -0.06 -3.65
C GLU A 177 0.57 0.50 -3.61
N ILE A 178 1.23 0.51 -4.75
CA ILE A 178 2.58 1.06 -4.92
C ILE A 178 2.54 2.59 -4.85
N ALA A 179 1.50 3.21 -5.40
CA ALA A 179 1.30 4.65 -5.39
C ALA A 179 1.22 5.25 -3.98
N ALA A 180 0.81 4.46 -2.96
CA ALA A 180 0.82 4.88 -1.56
C ALA A 180 2.25 5.20 -1.05
N ALA A 181 3.30 4.62 -1.65
CA ALA A 181 4.70 4.97 -1.40
C ALA A 181 5.21 6.14 -2.25
N GLY A 182 4.36 6.72 -3.08
CA GLY A 182 4.71 7.77 -4.04
C GLY A 182 5.42 7.23 -5.30
N VAL A 183 5.33 5.94 -5.57
CA VAL A 183 5.97 5.26 -6.71
C VAL A 183 4.92 4.94 -7.77
N ARG A 184 5.12 5.45 -8.98
CA ARG A 184 4.26 5.19 -10.14
C ARG A 184 5.05 4.81 -11.39
N TYR A 185 6.21 5.42 -11.56
CA TYR A 185 7.04 5.27 -12.75
C TYR A 185 8.39 4.64 -12.40
N LEU A 186 9.05 4.09 -13.39
CA LEU A 186 10.35 3.44 -13.22
C LEU A 186 11.41 4.39 -12.63
N CYS A 187 11.40 5.68 -13.00
CA CYS A 187 12.28 6.70 -12.44
C CYS A 187 12.09 6.91 -10.92
N ASP A 188 10.90 6.62 -10.40
CA ASP A 188 10.60 6.76 -8.98
C ASP A 188 11.42 5.78 -8.13
N LEU A 189 11.79 4.63 -8.68
CA LEU A 189 12.64 3.64 -8.01
C LEU A 189 14.08 4.14 -7.81
N ALA A 190 14.54 5.06 -8.67
CA ALA A 190 15.83 5.73 -8.54
C ALA A 190 15.79 6.98 -7.63
N ASN A 191 14.65 7.29 -7.04
CA ASN A 191 14.52 8.38 -6.07
C ASN A 191 14.76 7.85 -4.65
N PRO A 192 15.79 8.36 -3.92
CA PRO A 192 16.15 7.85 -2.60
C PRO A 192 15.02 7.91 -1.57
N ASP A 193 14.22 8.99 -1.58
CA ASP A 193 13.12 9.16 -0.62
C ASP A 193 12.00 8.17 -0.87
N LYS A 194 11.67 7.91 -2.15
CA LYS A 194 10.66 6.93 -2.54
C LYS A 194 11.12 5.51 -2.26
N TYR A 195 12.41 5.23 -2.51
CA TYR A 195 13.03 3.97 -2.13
C TYR A 195 12.98 3.73 -0.62
N ALA A 196 13.30 4.74 0.19
CA ALA A 196 13.19 4.68 1.64
C ALA A 196 11.75 4.41 2.11
N ARG A 197 10.75 5.03 1.47
CA ARG A 197 9.33 4.79 1.78
C ARG A 197 8.90 3.36 1.46
N LEU A 198 9.33 2.80 0.33
CA LEU A 198 9.09 1.39 -0.01
C LEU A 198 9.70 0.47 1.04
N TYR A 199 10.92 0.76 1.47
CA TYR A 199 11.58 -0.04 2.51
C TYR A 199 10.87 0.08 3.87
N SER A 200 10.39 1.27 4.22
CA SER A 200 9.59 1.49 5.43
C SER A 200 8.29 0.67 5.41
N GLN A 201 7.64 0.53 4.24
CA GLN A 201 6.47 -0.36 4.10
C GLN A 201 6.85 -1.83 4.32
N LEU A 202 8.01 -2.27 3.83
CA LEU A 202 8.53 -3.62 4.07
C LEU A 202 8.76 -3.86 5.57
N LEU A 203 9.39 -2.92 6.28
CA LEU A 203 9.58 -3.01 7.73
C LEU A 203 8.26 -3.01 8.50
N ALA A 204 7.31 -2.14 8.12
CA ALA A 204 5.99 -2.09 8.73
C ALA A 204 5.22 -3.40 8.54
N ALA A 205 5.43 -4.10 7.43
CA ALA A 205 4.84 -5.41 7.21
C ALA A 205 5.38 -6.47 8.19
N LEU A 206 6.66 -6.45 8.53
CA LEU A 206 7.22 -7.36 9.53
C LEU A 206 6.52 -7.24 10.90
N GLN A 207 6.05 -6.06 11.27
CA GLN A 207 5.35 -5.85 12.54
C GLN A 207 3.97 -6.52 12.59
N ASN A 208 3.39 -6.86 11.44
CA ASN A 208 2.09 -7.52 11.36
C ASN A 208 2.17 -9.04 11.51
N PHE A 209 3.37 -9.61 11.60
CA PHE A 209 3.54 -11.03 11.86
C PHE A 209 3.34 -11.38 13.33
N ILE A 210 2.79 -12.54 13.54
CA ILE A 210 2.84 -13.26 14.82
C ILE A 210 3.85 -14.40 14.65
N PHE A 211 5.00 -14.24 15.27
CA PHE A 211 6.02 -15.27 15.36
C PHE A 211 5.89 -15.97 16.70
N TYR A 212 5.63 -17.27 16.70
CA TYR A 212 5.55 -18.05 17.92
C TYR A 212 6.94 -18.54 18.33
N ASP A 213 7.30 -18.32 19.58
CA ASP A 213 8.55 -18.83 20.14
C ASP A 213 8.37 -20.21 20.72
N PHE A 214 8.87 -21.26 20.03
CA PHE A 214 8.82 -22.64 20.51
C PHE A 214 9.82 -22.93 21.63
N LYS A 215 10.80 -22.05 21.88
CA LYS A 215 11.84 -22.18 22.90
C LYS A 215 11.56 -21.35 24.15
N TYR A 216 10.30 -20.97 24.37
CA TYR A 216 9.93 -20.17 25.54
C TYR A 216 10.29 -20.84 26.87
N LYS A 217 10.52 -20.04 27.90
CA LYS A 217 10.85 -20.49 29.25
C LYS A 217 9.63 -21.07 29.97
N GLY A 218 9.19 -22.25 29.54
CA GLY A 218 7.93 -22.85 29.99
C GLY A 218 7.90 -23.22 31.45
N ALA A 219 9.07 -23.48 32.08
CA ALA A 219 9.17 -23.78 33.52
C ALA A 219 8.76 -22.62 34.42
N GLU A 220 8.92 -21.40 33.96
CA GLU A 220 8.56 -20.15 34.70
C GLU A 220 7.09 -19.79 34.58
N LEU A 221 6.31 -20.52 33.77
CA LEU A 221 4.92 -20.22 33.52
C LEU A 221 3.99 -20.92 34.50
N THR A 222 3.00 -20.18 35.03
CA THR A 222 1.85 -20.79 35.71
C THR A 222 1.05 -21.67 34.73
N ALA A 223 0.26 -22.61 35.22
CA ALA A 223 -0.58 -23.48 34.39
C ALA A 223 -1.54 -22.67 33.48
N ALA A 224 -2.10 -21.56 33.97
CA ALA A 224 -2.95 -20.67 33.19
C ALA A 224 -2.15 -19.95 32.07
N ALA A 225 -0.99 -19.40 32.43
CA ALA A 225 -0.15 -18.71 31.45
C ALA A 225 0.38 -19.65 30.36
N ARG A 226 0.64 -20.94 30.71
CA ARG A 226 1.04 -21.97 29.75
C ARG A 226 -0.08 -22.32 28.78
N ARG A 227 -1.33 -22.44 29.26
CA ARG A 227 -2.49 -22.65 28.39
C ARG A 227 -2.67 -21.50 27.39
N ASP A 228 -2.61 -20.24 27.84
CA ASP A 228 -2.67 -19.07 26.99
C ASP A 228 -1.52 -19.07 25.96
N TRP A 229 -0.30 -19.43 26.39
CA TRP A 229 0.84 -19.49 25.49
C TRP A 229 0.64 -20.52 24.37
N LEU A 230 0.18 -21.72 24.72
CA LEU A 230 -0.12 -22.77 23.74
C LEU A 230 -1.23 -22.34 22.78
N GLN A 231 -2.25 -21.61 23.26
CA GLN A 231 -3.31 -21.08 22.40
C GLN A 231 -2.76 -20.14 21.32
N TYR A 232 -1.73 -19.35 21.64
CA TYR A 232 -1.12 -18.43 20.68
C TYR A 232 -0.37 -19.14 19.54
N SER A 233 -0.02 -20.42 19.68
CA SER A 233 0.60 -21.21 18.60
C SER A 233 -0.38 -21.59 17.49
N ASN A 234 -1.68 -21.52 17.78
CA ASN A 234 -2.73 -21.88 16.82
C ASN A 234 -3.07 -20.68 15.92
N PRO A 235 -2.81 -20.73 14.60
CA PRO A 235 -3.13 -19.63 13.68
C PRO A 235 -4.63 -19.32 13.61
N TYR A 236 -5.50 -20.34 13.76
CA TYR A 236 -6.97 -20.16 13.76
C TYR A 236 -7.48 -19.41 15.00
N TYR A 237 -6.76 -19.45 16.11
CA TYR A 237 -7.08 -18.57 17.25
C TYR A 237 -7.06 -17.10 16.82
N TRP A 238 -6.04 -16.69 16.09
CA TRP A 238 -5.87 -15.31 15.64
C TRP A 238 -6.91 -14.90 14.58
N GLU A 239 -7.24 -15.83 13.69
CA GLU A 239 -8.22 -15.61 12.62
C GLU A 239 -9.62 -15.38 13.17
N ASN A 240 -10.04 -16.18 14.15
CA ASN A 240 -11.38 -16.15 14.72
C ASN A 240 -11.62 -14.99 15.70
N LEU A 241 -10.59 -14.24 16.08
CA LEU A 241 -10.76 -13.08 16.96
C LEU A 241 -11.40 -11.90 16.23
N SER A 242 -12.38 -11.25 16.88
CA SER A 242 -12.85 -9.94 16.44
C SER A 242 -11.70 -8.93 16.43
N LYS A 243 -11.80 -7.87 15.64
CA LYS A 243 -10.74 -6.84 15.52
C LYS A 243 -10.30 -6.28 16.89
N HIS A 244 -11.25 -6.00 17.78
CA HIS A 244 -10.97 -5.48 19.12
C HIS A 244 -10.28 -6.51 20.02
N ALA A 245 -10.80 -7.74 20.07
CA ALA A 245 -10.22 -8.84 20.84
C ALA A 245 -8.79 -9.16 20.35
N ARG A 246 -8.57 -9.14 19.05
CA ARG A 246 -7.26 -9.36 18.42
C ARG A 246 -6.24 -8.31 18.85
N THR A 247 -6.58 -7.04 18.84
CA THR A 247 -5.67 -5.97 19.29
C THR A 247 -5.24 -6.20 20.76
N LYS A 248 -6.17 -6.58 21.63
CA LYS A 248 -5.84 -6.92 23.02
C LYS A 248 -4.99 -8.18 23.13
N ALA A 249 -5.30 -9.22 22.34
CA ALA A 249 -4.55 -10.48 22.33
C ALA A 249 -3.10 -10.28 21.84
N ILE A 250 -2.91 -9.50 20.75
CA ILE A 250 -1.58 -9.15 20.22
C ILE A 250 -0.75 -8.44 21.30
N ARG A 251 -1.31 -7.43 21.98
CA ARG A 251 -0.59 -6.72 23.06
C ARG A 251 -0.18 -7.68 24.17
N ARG A 252 -1.12 -8.49 24.69
CA ARG A 252 -0.84 -9.49 25.73
C ARG A 252 0.20 -10.54 25.31
N TYR A 253 0.14 -10.93 24.04
CA TYR A 253 1.13 -11.87 23.49
C TYR A 253 2.54 -11.28 23.53
N TRP A 254 2.73 -10.03 23.06
CA TRP A 254 4.05 -9.41 23.07
C TRP A 254 4.56 -9.09 24.47
N GLU A 255 3.67 -8.75 25.41
CA GLU A 255 4.03 -8.63 26.83
C GLU A 255 4.56 -9.97 27.39
N LYS A 256 3.94 -11.08 27.00
CA LYS A 256 4.38 -12.41 27.40
C LYS A 256 5.68 -12.83 26.70
N VAL A 257 5.86 -12.52 25.41
CA VAL A 257 7.10 -12.77 24.68
C VAL A 257 8.26 -12.01 25.32
N ALA A 258 8.05 -10.76 25.73
CA ALA A 258 9.08 -9.98 26.41
C ALA A 258 9.50 -10.59 27.77
N LYS A 259 8.56 -11.22 28.49
CA LYS A 259 8.80 -11.78 29.82
C LYS A 259 9.34 -13.22 29.79
N TYR A 260 8.77 -14.07 28.94
CA TYR A 260 8.99 -15.53 28.93
C TYR A 260 9.59 -16.06 27.64
N GLY A 261 9.68 -15.25 26.59
CA GLY A 261 10.24 -15.67 25.32
C GLY A 261 11.76 -15.85 25.41
N ALA A 262 12.27 -16.85 24.71
CA ALA A 262 13.71 -17.02 24.52
C ALA A 262 14.20 -16.12 23.38
N ILE A 263 13.37 -15.94 22.32
CA ILE A 263 13.70 -15.15 21.13
C ILE A 263 12.47 -14.35 20.71
N ASN A 264 12.64 -13.05 20.51
CA ASN A 264 11.68 -12.21 19.81
C ASN A 264 12.04 -12.14 18.32
N TRP A 265 11.54 -13.07 17.53
CA TRP A 265 11.82 -13.16 16.09
C TRP A 265 11.46 -11.89 15.33
N ARG A 266 10.38 -11.21 15.70
CA ARG A 266 9.98 -9.96 15.06
C ARG A 266 11.04 -8.88 15.20
N ASP A 267 11.48 -8.64 16.43
CA ASP A 267 12.48 -7.62 16.72
C ASP A 267 13.86 -8.01 16.15
N PHE A 268 14.19 -9.30 16.18
CA PHE A 268 15.40 -9.82 15.54
C PHE A 268 15.42 -9.52 14.03
N LEU A 269 14.36 -9.86 13.32
CA LEU A 269 14.25 -9.62 11.87
C LEU A 269 14.21 -8.15 11.54
N CYS A 270 13.48 -7.34 12.30
CA CYS A 270 13.46 -5.89 12.11
C CYS A 270 14.86 -5.28 12.23
N LYS A 271 15.64 -5.66 13.26
CA LYS A 271 17.03 -5.19 13.42
C LYS A 271 17.92 -5.62 12.25
N LYS A 272 17.83 -6.89 11.81
CA LYS A 272 18.58 -7.37 10.63
C LYS A 272 18.21 -6.59 9.37
N CYS A 273 16.90 -6.37 9.12
CA CYS A 273 16.46 -5.60 7.97
C CYS A 273 16.95 -4.15 8.01
N VAL A 274 16.91 -3.49 9.17
CA VAL A 274 17.44 -2.12 9.32
C VAL A 274 18.93 -2.07 8.95
N ASN A 275 19.74 -2.99 9.45
CA ASN A 275 21.15 -3.05 9.11
C ASN A 275 21.37 -3.25 7.61
N ILE A 276 20.64 -4.19 6.99
CA ILE A 276 20.70 -4.43 5.54
C ILE A 276 20.27 -3.18 4.76
N TYR A 277 19.29 -2.41 5.23
CA TYR A 277 18.92 -1.16 4.57
C TYR A 277 20.08 -0.17 4.53
N TYR A 278 20.81 -0.04 5.63
CA TYR A 278 22.00 0.81 5.64
C TYR A 278 23.07 0.31 4.66
N ASP A 279 23.29 -1.00 4.58
CA ASP A 279 24.25 -1.57 3.62
C ASP A 279 23.81 -1.30 2.17
N LEU A 280 22.50 -1.44 1.88
CA LEU A 280 21.92 -1.18 0.56
C LEU A 280 22.01 0.29 0.11
N THR A 281 22.02 1.22 1.05
CA THR A 281 21.98 2.67 0.76
C THR A 281 23.32 3.37 0.96
N GLN A 282 24.24 2.78 1.72
CA GLN A 282 25.55 3.38 2.05
C GLN A 282 26.68 2.89 1.15
N CYS A 283 26.40 2.06 0.16
CA CYS A 283 27.43 1.57 -0.78
C CYS A 283 28.23 2.73 -1.36
N LYS A 284 29.47 2.87 -0.82
CA LYS A 284 30.53 3.80 -1.26
C LYS A 284 30.37 5.29 -0.91
N ARG A 285 30.23 5.63 0.35
CA ARG A 285 30.50 7.00 0.83
C ARG A 285 31.92 7.52 0.58
N LYS A 286 32.71 6.94 -0.33
CA LYS A 286 34.02 7.49 -0.73
C LYS A 286 33.96 8.50 -1.87
N LYS A 287 32.84 8.67 -2.57
CA LYS A 287 32.64 9.78 -3.53
C LYS A 287 31.25 10.37 -3.28
N ARG A 288 31.22 11.65 -2.86
CA ARG A 288 30.02 12.44 -2.67
C ARG A 288 29.11 12.30 -3.90
N LEU A 289 27.90 11.76 -3.73
CA LEU A 289 26.84 11.94 -4.71
C LEU A 289 26.51 13.45 -4.78
N PRO A 290 26.32 14.03 -5.97
CA PRO A 290 26.03 15.44 -6.14
C PRO A 290 24.53 15.72 -5.91
N PHE A 291 24.04 15.44 -4.71
CA PHE A 291 22.70 15.89 -4.27
C PHE A 291 22.87 16.67 -2.97
N PRO A 292 22.69 18.01 -3.02
CA PRO A 292 22.69 18.83 -1.80
C PRO A 292 21.38 18.56 -1.04
N GLY A 293 21.48 18.09 0.21
CA GLY A 293 20.35 18.15 1.12
C GLY A 293 20.17 17.02 2.14
N PHE A 294 20.99 15.96 2.17
CA PHE A 294 20.86 14.91 3.18
C PHE A 294 22.12 14.76 4.02
N ALA A 295 22.22 15.57 5.07
CA ALA A 295 23.12 15.31 6.20
C ALA A 295 22.32 14.49 7.23
N ILE A 296 22.46 13.18 7.25
CA ILE A 296 22.10 12.38 8.42
C ILE A 296 23.23 12.57 9.42
N PRO A 297 22.97 13.00 10.67
CA PRO A 297 24.02 13.17 11.67
C PRO A 297 24.74 11.86 11.93
N ILE A 298 26.07 11.88 11.83
CA ILE A 298 26.97 10.70 11.99
C ILE A 298 26.94 10.11 13.41
N GLN A 299 26.26 10.73 14.36
CA GLN A 299 26.17 10.26 15.75
C GLN A 299 25.18 9.13 16.02
N ALA A 300 24.39 8.68 15.02
CA ALA A 300 23.41 7.60 15.18
C ALA A 300 24.01 6.18 15.02
N GLN A 301 25.33 6.02 15.01
CA GLN A 301 25.94 4.70 14.72
C GLN A 301 25.87 3.67 15.86
N LYS A 302 25.38 3.99 17.06
CA LYS A 302 25.39 3.02 18.15
C LYS A 302 24.03 2.57 18.69
N THR A 303 22.93 3.29 18.47
CA THR A 303 21.60 2.89 18.99
C THR A 303 20.45 3.54 18.22
N ALA A 304 20.28 3.26 16.91
CA ALA A 304 18.98 3.54 16.31
C ALA A 304 17.99 2.52 16.87
N THR A 305 17.17 2.91 17.82
CA THR A 305 16.10 2.10 18.34
C THR A 305 14.96 2.06 17.31
N PHE A 306 14.26 0.94 17.25
CA PHE A 306 13.12 0.74 16.36
C PHE A 306 12.03 1.83 16.47
N SER A 307 11.96 2.52 17.61
CA SER A 307 11.09 3.67 17.85
C SER A 307 11.36 4.87 16.92
N GLU A 308 12.61 5.09 16.52
CA GLU A 308 12.97 6.21 15.63
C GLU A 308 12.54 5.94 14.17
N LEU A 309 12.62 4.69 13.73
CA LEU A 309 12.10 4.29 12.40
C LEU A 309 10.55 4.22 12.38
N GLY A 310 9.93 3.84 13.48
CA GLY A 310 8.49 3.88 13.68
C GLY A 310 7.93 5.31 13.64
N LEU A 311 8.65 6.27 14.23
CA LEU A 311 8.31 7.69 14.17
C LEU A 311 8.40 8.27 12.76
N LEU A 312 9.36 7.81 11.94
CA LEU A 312 9.44 8.19 10.52
C LEU A 312 8.25 7.64 9.73
N SER A 313 7.79 6.42 10.01
CA SER A 313 6.62 5.85 9.36
C SER A 313 5.30 6.52 9.80
N GLU A 314 5.18 6.90 11.08
CA GLU A 314 4.03 7.63 11.59
C GLU A 314 3.96 9.08 11.10
N LYS A 315 5.09 9.78 11.03
CA LYS A 315 5.15 11.15 10.48
C LYS A 315 4.87 11.19 8.98
N VAL A 316 5.31 10.21 8.22
CA VAL A 316 5.00 10.10 6.78
C VAL A 316 3.53 9.77 6.56
N ALA A 317 2.92 8.94 7.39
CA ALA A 317 1.50 8.63 7.31
C ALA A 317 0.60 9.81 7.72
N THR A 318 1.04 10.65 8.67
CA THR A 318 0.28 11.82 9.14
C THR A 318 0.40 13.03 8.23
N THR A 319 1.54 13.26 7.58
CA THR A 319 1.69 14.35 6.60
C THR A 319 0.97 14.07 5.29
N ASN A 320 0.89 12.81 4.85
CA ASN A 320 0.09 12.45 3.67
C ASN A 320 -1.43 12.52 3.91
N GLY A 321 -1.91 12.45 5.15
CA GLY A 321 -3.33 12.59 5.49
C GLY A 321 -3.82 14.05 5.48
N ARG A 322 -2.96 15.04 5.60
CA ARG A 322 -3.33 16.47 5.56
C ARG A 322 -3.19 17.13 4.18
N GLY A 323 -2.37 16.57 3.30
CA GLY A 323 -2.15 17.13 1.96
C GLY A 323 -3.25 16.85 0.94
N TYR A 324 -4.19 15.97 1.24
CA TYR A 324 -5.25 15.60 0.28
C TYR A 324 -6.52 16.46 0.34
N LEU A 325 -6.67 17.28 1.38
CA LEU A 325 -7.89 18.07 1.55
C LEU A 325 -7.85 19.47 0.87
N LEU A 326 -6.67 19.95 0.48
CA LEU A 326 -6.54 21.32 -0.07
C LEU A 326 -6.28 21.40 -1.57
N LYS A 327 -6.05 20.30 -2.28
CA LYS A 327 -5.85 20.34 -3.75
C LYS A 327 -7.01 19.85 -4.59
N GLU A 328 -8.09 19.33 -4.01
CA GLU A 328 -9.29 18.96 -4.77
C GLU A 328 -10.32 20.09 -4.93
N ALA A 329 -10.07 21.26 -4.38
CA ALA A 329 -10.92 22.45 -4.62
C ALA A 329 -10.70 23.10 -5.99
N GLN A 330 -9.73 22.63 -6.78
CA GLN A 330 -9.47 23.13 -8.14
C GLN A 330 -9.39 21.99 -9.16
N THR A 331 -10.46 21.27 -9.35
CA THR A 331 -10.71 20.56 -10.61
C THR A 331 -11.94 21.19 -11.29
N PRO A 332 -11.73 22.03 -12.29
CA PRO A 332 -12.83 22.60 -13.08
C PRO A 332 -13.44 21.57 -14.04
N GLY A 333 -13.53 20.32 -13.67
CA GLY A 333 -14.04 19.27 -14.55
C GLY A 333 -15.31 18.56 -14.07
N GLN A 334 -15.71 18.76 -12.81
CA GLN A 334 -16.89 18.06 -12.28
C GLN A 334 -18.15 18.95 -12.13
N SER A 335 -18.04 20.24 -12.30
CA SER A 335 -19.21 21.12 -12.38
C SER A 335 -19.99 20.99 -13.71
N GLY A 336 -19.38 20.45 -14.77
CA GLY A 336 -20.04 20.24 -16.06
C GLY A 336 -21.05 19.08 -16.12
N VAL A 337 -21.05 18.15 -15.15
CA VAL A 337 -21.98 17.01 -15.17
C VAL A 337 -23.32 17.32 -14.49
N LEU A 338 -23.43 18.41 -13.74
CA LEU A 338 -24.65 18.74 -13.00
C LEU A 338 -25.64 19.60 -13.81
N THR A 339 -25.23 20.23 -14.91
CA THR A 339 -26.07 21.18 -15.68
C THR A 339 -27.01 20.53 -16.68
N ASN A 340 -26.95 19.20 -16.90
CA ASN A 340 -27.82 18.48 -17.85
C ASN A 340 -28.74 17.45 -17.20
N ARG A 341 -29.21 17.66 -15.98
CA ARG A 341 -30.20 16.76 -15.36
C ARG A 341 -31.57 17.04 -15.95
N GLN A 342 -32.07 16.11 -16.74
CA GLN A 342 -33.41 16.25 -17.31
C GLN A 342 -34.49 16.17 -16.22
N PRO A 343 -35.52 17.02 -16.27
CA PRO A 343 -36.66 16.91 -15.35
C PRO A 343 -37.28 15.51 -15.39
N GLY A 344 -37.62 14.96 -14.22
CA GLY A 344 -38.24 13.62 -14.11
C GLY A 344 -37.27 12.45 -14.08
N ARG A 345 -35.96 12.61 -14.33
CA ARG A 345 -34.95 11.57 -14.19
C ARG A 345 -34.32 11.53 -12.83
N ARG A 346 -33.97 10.32 -12.39
CA ARG A 346 -33.28 10.08 -11.11
C ARG A 346 -31.83 9.68 -11.35
N TYR A 347 -30.94 10.22 -10.56
CA TYR A 347 -29.52 9.99 -10.71
C TYR A 347 -28.88 9.40 -9.44
N CYS A 348 -27.90 8.53 -9.60
CA CYS A 348 -27.13 8.00 -8.49
C CYS A 348 -26.40 9.13 -7.75
N CYS A 349 -26.62 9.26 -6.44
CA CYS A 349 -26.06 10.34 -5.65
C CYS A 349 -24.53 10.29 -5.46
N ILE A 350 -23.87 9.20 -5.91
CA ILE A 350 -22.41 9.04 -5.82
C ILE A 350 -21.72 9.23 -7.16
N CYS A 351 -22.26 8.69 -8.26
CA CYS A 351 -21.57 8.70 -9.56
C CYS A 351 -22.34 9.45 -10.65
N GLY A 352 -23.52 10.02 -10.35
CA GLY A 352 -24.33 10.80 -11.29
C GLY A 352 -24.98 10.01 -12.42
N ARG A 353 -24.87 8.68 -12.49
CA ARG A 353 -25.53 7.88 -13.53
C ARG A 353 -27.04 7.92 -13.39
N ASP A 354 -27.73 7.89 -14.52
CA ASP A 354 -29.19 7.76 -14.56
C ASP A 354 -29.61 6.41 -13.94
N ILE A 355 -30.52 6.47 -12.97
CA ILE A 355 -31.07 5.32 -12.26
C ILE A 355 -32.61 5.32 -12.31
N THR A 356 -33.20 5.99 -13.30
CA THR A 356 -34.65 6.16 -13.44
C THR A 356 -35.36 4.81 -13.55
N GLU A 357 -34.77 3.85 -14.23
CA GLU A 357 -35.31 2.48 -14.39
C GLU A 357 -35.25 1.61 -13.12
N GLN A 358 -34.65 2.12 -12.05
CA GLN A 358 -34.61 1.37 -10.79
C GLN A 358 -35.84 1.65 -9.96
N LYS A 359 -36.08 0.76 -8.97
CA LYS A 359 -37.18 0.88 -8.01
C LYS A 359 -37.26 2.32 -7.46
N ALA A 360 -38.48 2.87 -7.33
CA ALA A 360 -38.71 4.15 -6.68
C ALA A 360 -38.05 4.17 -5.30
N GLY A 361 -37.35 5.27 -4.95
CA GLY A 361 -36.55 5.37 -3.72
C GLY A 361 -35.12 4.87 -3.81
N SER A 362 -34.68 4.26 -4.92
CA SER A 362 -33.27 3.93 -5.12
C SER A 362 -32.43 5.21 -5.21
N ARG A 363 -31.36 5.28 -4.37
CA ARG A 363 -30.42 6.41 -4.32
C ARG A 363 -29.08 6.11 -5.00
N PHE A 364 -28.80 4.83 -5.25
CA PHE A 364 -27.52 4.31 -5.79
C PHE A 364 -27.76 3.37 -6.95
N CYS A 365 -26.70 3.19 -7.77
CA CYS A 365 -26.71 2.18 -8.80
C CYS A 365 -27.03 0.78 -8.24
N SER A 366 -27.90 0.02 -8.93
CA SER A 366 -28.16 -1.39 -8.57
C SER A 366 -27.15 -2.31 -9.23
N VAL A 367 -26.74 -3.37 -8.53
CA VAL A 367 -25.81 -4.38 -9.07
C VAL A 367 -26.45 -5.12 -10.26
N ARG A 368 -27.77 -5.25 -10.27
CA ARG A 368 -28.51 -5.92 -11.36
C ARG A 368 -28.37 -5.19 -12.70
N LEU A 369 -28.39 -3.83 -12.67
CA LEU A 369 -28.36 -3.02 -13.89
C LEU A 369 -26.94 -2.55 -14.27
N PHE A 370 -26.08 -2.34 -13.28
CA PHE A 370 -24.75 -1.74 -13.46
C PHE A 370 -23.58 -2.63 -13.03
N GLY A 371 -23.85 -3.90 -12.69
CA GLY A 371 -22.83 -4.89 -12.34
C GLY A 371 -22.00 -4.51 -11.09
N PRO A 372 -20.75 -5.02 -11.00
CA PRO A 372 -19.88 -4.83 -9.81
C PRO A 372 -19.60 -3.37 -9.46
N ILE A 373 -19.60 -2.47 -10.45
CA ILE A 373 -19.35 -1.02 -10.24
C ILE A 373 -20.39 -0.39 -9.30
N ALA A 374 -21.63 -0.91 -9.29
CA ALA A 374 -22.66 -0.44 -8.36
C ALA A 374 -22.32 -0.68 -6.89
N ARG A 375 -21.51 -1.69 -6.56
CA ARG A 375 -21.03 -1.94 -5.19
C ARG A 375 -20.13 -0.79 -4.71
N GLN A 376 -19.37 -0.19 -5.60
CA GLN A 376 -18.50 0.95 -5.27
C GLN A 376 -19.30 2.17 -4.82
N CYS A 377 -20.45 2.46 -5.43
CA CYS A 377 -21.32 3.57 -5.03
C CYS A 377 -21.84 3.38 -3.60
N ARG A 378 -22.30 2.17 -3.25
CA ARG A 378 -22.78 1.85 -1.90
C ARG A 378 -21.64 1.90 -0.87
N ASN A 379 -20.48 1.37 -1.21
CA ASN A 379 -19.31 1.37 -0.31
C ASN A 379 -18.81 2.79 -0.05
N LYS A 380 -18.78 3.66 -1.09
CA LYS A 380 -18.41 5.07 -0.91
C LYS A 380 -19.38 5.80 0.03
N ASP A 381 -20.70 5.58 -0.10
CA ASP A 381 -21.67 6.19 0.80
C ASP A 381 -21.54 5.65 2.24
N SER A 382 -21.39 4.35 2.41
CA SER A 382 -21.21 3.74 3.74
C SER A 382 -19.94 4.26 4.42
N ASN A 383 -18.83 4.37 3.69
CA ASN A 383 -17.59 4.90 4.22
C ASN A 383 -17.72 6.39 4.57
N ARG A 384 -18.41 7.18 3.75
CA ARG A 384 -18.68 8.59 4.03
C ARG A 384 -19.48 8.75 5.32
N ARG A 385 -20.57 8.01 5.49
CA ARG A 385 -21.40 8.05 6.71
C ARG A 385 -20.61 7.63 7.95
N LEU A 386 -19.76 6.63 7.83
CA LEU A 386 -18.92 6.18 8.95
C LEU A 386 -17.89 7.25 9.34
N THR A 387 -17.31 7.93 8.36
CA THR A 387 -16.36 9.03 8.58
C THR A 387 -17.05 10.21 9.26
N LEU A 388 -18.23 10.62 8.76
CA LEU A 388 -19.06 11.65 9.37
C LEU A 388 -19.37 11.33 10.84
N LYS A 389 -19.84 10.12 11.11
CA LYS A 389 -20.13 9.68 12.48
C LYS A 389 -18.92 9.77 13.39
N ARG A 390 -17.74 9.34 12.92
CA ARG A 390 -16.49 9.42 13.69
C ARG A 390 -16.07 10.87 13.98
N GLN A 391 -16.27 11.79 13.03
CA GLN A 391 -15.98 13.21 13.24
C GLN A 391 -16.92 13.84 14.27
N ILE A 392 -18.22 13.52 14.20
CA ILE A 392 -19.20 13.94 15.19
C ILE A 392 -18.84 13.41 16.58
N ASP A 393 -18.57 12.11 16.70
CA ASP A 393 -18.16 11.49 17.98
C ASP A 393 -16.88 12.14 18.55
N LYS A 394 -15.94 12.53 17.67
CA LYS A 394 -14.72 13.22 18.07
C LYS A 394 -14.98 14.64 18.57
N ALA A 395 -15.87 15.37 17.92
CA ALA A 395 -16.28 16.72 18.34
C ALA A 395 -17.02 16.67 19.68
N MET A 396 -17.96 15.73 19.86
CA MET A 396 -18.67 15.52 21.13
C MET A 396 -17.69 15.27 22.30
N LYS A 397 -16.70 14.37 22.11
CA LYS A 397 -15.71 14.07 23.14
C LYS A 397 -14.82 15.25 23.53
N LYS A 398 -14.65 16.22 22.63
CA LYS A 398 -13.82 17.40 22.85
C LYS A 398 -14.63 18.66 23.18
N ASN A 399 -15.94 18.55 23.29
CA ASN A 399 -16.88 19.65 23.48
C ASN A 399 -16.68 20.78 22.43
N LYS A 400 -16.43 20.38 21.16
CA LYS A 400 -16.19 21.28 20.03
C LYS A 400 -17.41 21.38 19.14
N PHE A 401 -17.58 22.49 18.45
CA PHE A 401 -18.60 22.71 17.44
C PHE A 401 -18.21 22.10 16.10
N ILE A 402 -19.17 22.00 15.19
CA ILE A 402 -19.01 21.39 13.89
C ILE A 402 -19.56 22.32 12.84
N ALA A 403 -18.72 22.79 11.94
CA ALA A 403 -19.16 23.45 10.72
C ALA A 403 -19.56 22.35 9.71
N VAL A 404 -20.79 22.43 9.23
CA VAL A 404 -21.40 21.46 8.32
C VAL A 404 -21.77 22.17 7.04
N THR A 405 -21.19 21.73 5.92
CA THR A 405 -21.63 22.18 4.60
C THR A 405 -22.51 21.10 3.96
N TYR A 406 -23.71 21.46 3.56
CA TYR A 406 -24.67 20.60 2.89
C TYR A 406 -25.23 21.24 1.62
N GLU A 407 -25.73 20.41 0.71
CA GLU A 407 -26.32 20.82 -0.55
C GLU A 407 -27.81 20.57 -0.54
N ASP A 408 -28.58 21.61 -0.84
CA ASP A 408 -30.03 21.51 -1.03
C ASP A 408 -30.40 22.22 -2.35
N ASN A 409 -31.12 21.51 -3.23
CA ASN A 409 -31.57 21.99 -4.53
C ASN A 409 -30.47 22.65 -5.39
N GLY A 410 -29.22 22.16 -5.28
CA GLY A 410 -28.08 22.66 -6.04
C GLY A 410 -27.40 23.89 -5.41
N GLN A 411 -27.86 24.37 -4.27
CA GLN A 411 -27.20 25.41 -3.50
C GLN A 411 -26.48 24.82 -2.28
N PHE A 412 -25.35 25.42 -1.93
CA PHE A 412 -24.56 25.03 -0.76
C PHE A 412 -24.89 25.94 0.42
N TYR A 413 -25.12 25.31 1.54
CA TYR A 413 -25.36 25.94 2.85
C TYR A 413 -24.32 25.51 3.84
N THR A 414 -23.93 26.42 4.73
CA THR A 414 -22.97 26.11 5.79
C THR A 414 -23.56 26.56 7.12
N ASP A 415 -23.63 25.63 8.08
CA ASP A 415 -24.08 25.90 9.44
C ASP A 415 -23.01 25.44 10.43
N ILE A 416 -22.91 26.14 11.54
CA ILE A 416 -22.07 25.79 12.68
C ILE A 416 -22.98 25.31 13.81
N LEU A 417 -22.93 24.03 14.09
CA LEU A 417 -23.84 23.36 14.99
C LEU A 417 -23.09 22.73 16.16
N SER A 418 -23.74 22.66 17.30
CA SER A 418 -23.27 21.78 18.39
C SER A 418 -23.45 20.32 18.00
N PRO A 419 -22.61 19.40 18.51
CA PRO A 419 -22.76 17.96 18.25
C PRO A 419 -24.12 17.38 18.63
N ALA A 420 -24.80 17.96 19.63
CA ALA A 420 -26.13 17.55 20.06
C ALA A 420 -27.22 17.91 19.05
N GLU A 421 -27.10 19.01 18.34
CA GLU A 421 -28.05 19.44 17.30
C GLU A 421 -27.94 18.60 16.04
N ILE A 422 -26.71 18.25 15.61
CA ILE A 422 -26.46 17.40 14.44
C ILE A 422 -27.07 16.00 14.61
N THR A 423 -27.07 15.46 15.83
CA THR A 423 -27.59 14.11 16.06
C THR A 423 -29.11 14.03 16.05
N LYS A 424 -29.81 15.15 16.21
CA LYS A 424 -31.30 15.20 16.22
C LYS A 424 -31.89 15.13 14.84
N ASP A 425 -31.19 15.65 13.81
CA ASP A 425 -31.70 15.68 12.45
C ASP A 425 -30.96 14.71 11.51
N ARG A 426 -31.53 13.51 11.40
CA ARG A 426 -31.03 12.47 10.49
C ARG A 426 -31.10 12.86 9.00
N ALA A 427 -32.05 13.72 8.60
CA ALA A 427 -32.22 14.13 7.22
C ALA A 427 -31.06 15.04 6.78
N THR A 428 -30.58 15.90 7.65
CA THR A 428 -29.43 16.77 7.42
C THR A 428 -28.14 15.96 7.20
N LEU A 429 -27.94 14.87 7.95
CA LEU A 429 -26.77 14.01 7.77
C LEU A 429 -26.66 13.39 6.38
N ASP A 430 -27.76 13.14 5.72
CA ASP A 430 -27.77 12.57 4.37
C ASP A 430 -27.37 13.58 3.29
N ARG A 431 -27.49 14.87 3.56
CA ARG A 431 -27.17 15.99 2.64
C ARG A 431 -25.77 16.57 2.87
N VAL A 432 -25.14 16.24 4.00
CA VAL A 432 -23.82 16.77 4.36
C VAL A 432 -22.76 16.43 3.30
N ARG A 433 -22.05 17.44 2.84
CA ARG A 433 -20.93 17.32 1.91
C ARG A 433 -19.59 17.37 2.63
N GLU A 434 -19.47 18.29 3.59
CA GLU A 434 -18.25 18.52 4.34
C GLU A 434 -18.55 18.74 5.82
N ILE A 435 -17.64 18.32 6.70
CA ILE A 435 -17.64 18.63 8.14
C ILE A 435 -16.25 19.10 8.54
N ARG A 436 -16.20 20.25 9.25
CA ARG A 436 -14.99 20.75 9.92
C ARG A 436 -15.26 20.88 11.40
N ILE A 437 -14.34 20.37 12.23
CA ILE A 437 -14.39 20.56 13.68
C ILE A 437 -13.73 21.89 14.00
N ILE A 438 -14.47 22.77 14.70
CA ILE A 438 -14.03 24.11 15.08
C ILE A 438 -14.11 24.32 16.58
N ASP A 439 -13.44 25.33 17.08
CA ASP A 439 -13.57 25.73 18.47
C ASP A 439 -14.98 26.35 18.69
N ASN A 440 -15.40 26.40 19.95
CA ASN A 440 -16.73 26.84 20.30
C ASN A 440 -16.91 28.34 19.99
N PRO A 441 -17.79 28.73 19.04
CA PRO A 441 -18.06 30.14 18.71
C PRO A 441 -18.97 30.86 19.74
N GLY A 442 -19.33 30.18 20.82
CA GLY A 442 -20.28 30.68 21.83
C GLY A 442 -21.74 30.38 21.52
N GLN A 443 -22.10 30.24 20.27
CA GLN A 443 -23.47 29.93 19.84
C GLN A 443 -23.49 29.19 18.50
N THR A 444 -24.63 28.58 18.17
CA THR A 444 -24.89 28.02 16.85
C THR A 444 -25.04 29.16 15.83
N LEU A 445 -24.37 29.02 14.67
CA LEU A 445 -24.42 29.96 13.57
C LEU A 445 -24.98 29.29 12.31
N GLN A 446 -25.77 29.99 11.52
CA GLN A 446 -26.39 29.46 10.30
C GLN A 446 -26.14 30.37 9.10
N GLY A 447 -26.06 29.74 7.92
CA GLY A 447 -25.97 30.43 6.66
C GLY A 447 -24.79 31.44 6.59
N ARG A 448 -25.10 32.69 6.26
CA ARG A 448 -24.10 33.74 6.06
C ARG A 448 -23.22 34.00 7.29
N ALA A 449 -23.81 34.01 8.49
CA ALA A 449 -23.07 34.20 9.74
C ALA A 449 -22.06 33.10 10.01
N ALA A 450 -22.37 31.87 9.63
CA ALA A 450 -21.45 30.74 9.74
C ALA A 450 -20.26 30.86 8.76
N ILE A 451 -20.51 31.33 7.55
CA ILE A 451 -19.48 31.57 6.52
C ILE A 451 -18.55 32.70 6.95
N GLU A 452 -19.10 33.82 7.41
CA GLU A 452 -18.32 34.97 7.89
C GLU A 452 -17.42 34.58 9.10
N TYR A 453 -17.93 33.79 10.03
CA TYR A 453 -17.13 33.28 11.14
C TYR A 453 -15.99 32.38 10.66
N LEU A 454 -16.25 31.45 9.73
CA LEU A 454 -15.22 30.56 9.19
C LEU A 454 -14.12 31.33 8.45
N GLN A 455 -14.47 32.40 7.76
CA GLN A 455 -13.49 33.29 7.09
C GLN A 455 -12.57 33.98 8.09
N GLN A 456 -13.11 34.41 9.24
CA GLN A 456 -12.32 35.05 10.30
C GLN A 456 -11.32 34.11 11.00
N ILE A 457 -11.65 32.84 11.17
CA ILE A 457 -10.80 31.84 11.84
C ILE A 457 -9.85 31.10 10.90
N THR A 458 -9.96 31.29 9.59
CA THR A 458 -9.07 30.70 8.61
C THR A 458 -7.89 31.66 8.36
N PRO A 459 -6.63 31.26 8.58
CA PRO A 459 -5.48 32.12 8.29
C PRO A 459 -5.45 32.55 6.82
N GLN A 460 -5.07 33.80 6.55
CA GLN A 460 -5.03 34.38 5.20
C GLN A 460 -3.96 33.74 4.28
N ASP A 461 -3.07 32.93 4.82
CA ASP A 461 -2.00 32.25 4.06
C ASP A 461 -2.47 30.99 3.31
N GLU A 462 -3.76 30.64 3.37
CA GLU A 462 -4.35 29.47 2.68
C GLU A 462 -5.35 29.85 1.56
N GLN A 463 -5.30 31.12 1.06
CA GLN A 463 -6.08 31.53 -0.11
C GLN A 463 -5.36 31.32 -1.44
#